data_7b50c94874f02572ab93a6f9f7f5a467
#
_entry.id   7b50c94874f02572ab93a6f9f7f5a467
#
_cell.length_a   1.000
_cell.length_b   1.000
_cell.length_c   1.000
_cell.angle_alpha   90.00
_cell.angle_beta   90.00
_cell.angle_gamma   90.00
#
_symmetry.space_group_name_H-M   'P 1'
#
loop_
_entity.id
_entity.type
_entity.pdbx_description
1 polymer ?
#
loop_
_entity_poly.entity_id
_entity_poly.type
_entity_poly.pdbx_seq_one_letter_code
_entity_poly.pdbx_strand_id
1 'polypeptide(L)'
;MVQELRKDTLLCGNVSYFNEEHLKMIFGEQHVVLMARDLETKRSGHIRWFQSPLMGEHFRRQLGMYDFSTVLYISSGLTFGQSPEEELTELRHVLELCRQEQTERFIFLTTDQVSEDMPATAASIFQKTAEDLCHAYTASNQIRLKIIRSPYFISGTNPKDWLYQSFASLEKKETTHFTIPVNPEECARFIDIADLSRFLYRLLDHWMDEPEELTLASYGRASFQTLAERLHGYFPDTIVQCESDQPIRSMIFQDTHTESIPRQLYGWYAMKDCVAELDTYFQAYQEKTAVRKSWKERLRDYVILKNRALIGLELVLGGILVELLNRLSGSSAQFRMIDIRLLFVVMMSSAYGTGIGLLAALMEIVSLGVAFGREGRNWVQLFYDPTNWLPFILLLLVSAVCGYLCERNRDTAQELRNEAGKYQDELRFVTELYQEMQDYKNEYKRNLIESRDGFGRIFEVVERLSHTIPEKIFSESILAM
;
A
#
# COMPACT_ATOMS: atom_id res chain seq x y z
N MET A 1 21.36 -15.09 34.12
CA MET A 1 21.27 -14.24 32.92
C MET A 1 19.81 -14.22 32.52
N VAL A 2 19.07 -13.20 32.96
CA VAL A 2 17.64 -13.05 32.59
C VAL A 2 17.64 -12.78 31.10
N GLN A 3 17.11 -13.72 30.32
CA GLN A 3 16.82 -13.50 28.92
C GLN A 3 15.84 -12.30 28.88
N GLU A 4 16.30 -11.15 28.39
CA GLU A 4 15.41 -10.03 28.09
C GLU A 4 14.34 -10.58 27.16
N LEU A 5 13.09 -10.51 27.62
CA LEU A 5 11.92 -10.75 26.77
C LEU A 5 12.13 -9.95 25.48
N ARG A 6 12.17 -10.63 24.36
CA ARG A 6 12.28 -9.99 23.05
C ARG A 6 11.08 -9.07 22.90
N LYS A 7 11.34 -7.79 22.99
CA LYS A 7 10.32 -6.76 22.80
C LYS A 7 10.19 -6.47 21.32
N ASP A 8 8.97 -6.40 20.85
CA ASP A 8 8.67 -6.19 19.42
C ASP A 8 8.90 -4.72 19.01
N THR A 9 9.14 -4.49 17.73
CA THR A 9 9.23 -3.15 17.15
C THR A 9 8.08 -2.91 16.19
N LEU A 10 7.38 -1.79 16.36
CA LEU A 10 6.32 -1.35 15.43
C LEU A 10 6.87 -0.34 14.43
N LEU A 11 6.63 -0.58 13.15
CA LEU A 11 6.76 0.41 12.07
C LEU A 11 5.39 0.81 11.58
N CYS A 12 5.11 2.11 11.53
CA CYS A 12 3.83 2.62 11.04
C CYS A 12 4.00 3.92 10.23
N GLY A 13 2.94 4.34 9.55
CA GLY A 13 2.95 5.48 8.64
C GLY A 13 3.35 5.09 7.22
N ASN A 14 4.27 5.82 6.60
CA ASN A 14 4.69 5.62 5.22
C ASN A 14 5.74 4.49 5.07
N VAL A 15 5.37 3.28 5.47
CA VAL A 15 6.26 2.11 5.53
C VAL A 15 6.44 1.39 4.19
N SER A 16 5.69 1.75 3.16
CA SER A 16 5.69 1.08 1.85
C SER A 16 7.04 1.11 1.10
N TYR A 17 7.95 2.00 1.50
CA TYR A 17 9.30 2.10 0.94
C TYR A 17 10.22 0.97 1.38
N PHE A 18 9.93 0.34 2.51
CA PHE A 18 10.78 -0.71 3.07
C PHE A 18 10.38 -2.08 2.53
N ASN A 19 11.29 -2.71 1.80
CA ASN A 19 11.16 -4.10 1.40
C ASN A 19 11.71 -5.05 2.50
N GLU A 20 11.56 -6.35 2.30
CA GLU A 20 12.00 -7.36 3.25
C GLU A 20 13.51 -7.33 3.51
N GLU A 21 14.32 -7.02 2.48
CA GLU A 21 15.77 -6.92 2.60
C GLU A 21 16.18 -5.73 3.47
N HIS A 22 15.52 -4.57 3.29
CA HIS A 22 15.75 -3.40 4.12
C HIS A 22 15.40 -3.66 5.59
N LEU A 23 14.26 -4.33 5.84
CA LEU A 23 13.84 -4.66 7.20
C LEU A 23 14.77 -5.67 7.87
N LYS A 24 15.23 -6.69 7.15
CA LYS A 24 16.25 -7.61 7.66
C LYS A 24 17.59 -6.92 7.95
N MET A 25 17.95 -5.92 7.14
CA MET A 25 19.16 -5.12 7.38
C MET A 25 19.02 -4.28 8.66
N ILE A 26 17.85 -3.65 8.91
CA ILE A 26 17.62 -2.78 10.06
C ILE A 26 17.49 -3.58 11.35
N PHE A 27 16.71 -4.66 11.35
CA PHE A 27 16.25 -5.34 12.56
C PHE A 27 16.87 -6.73 12.77
N GLY A 28 17.54 -7.29 11.75
CA GLY A 28 18.12 -8.63 11.82
C GLY A 28 17.06 -9.70 12.07
N GLU A 29 17.18 -10.41 13.19
CA GLU A 29 16.22 -11.44 13.65
C GLU A 29 15.18 -10.93 14.66
N GLN A 30 15.12 -9.63 14.92
CA GLN A 30 14.12 -9.07 15.81
C GLN A 30 12.72 -9.17 15.22
N HIS A 31 11.71 -9.30 16.06
CA HIS A 31 10.32 -9.27 15.62
C HIS A 31 9.89 -7.85 15.26
N VAL A 32 9.38 -7.71 14.06
CA VAL A 32 8.97 -6.42 13.52
C VAL A 32 7.56 -6.52 12.95
N VAL A 33 6.72 -5.59 13.36
CA VAL A 33 5.34 -5.46 12.88
C VAL A 33 5.22 -4.17 12.09
N LEU A 34 4.76 -4.26 10.85
CA LEU A 34 4.46 -3.12 10.00
C LEU A 34 2.95 -2.93 9.91
N MET A 35 2.49 -1.71 10.15
CA MET A 35 1.06 -1.36 10.05
C MET A 35 0.88 -0.11 9.19
N ALA A 36 0.12 -0.22 8.09
CA ALA A 36 -0.31 0.91 7.28
C ALA A 36 -1.57 0.55 6.47
N ARG A 37 -2.29 1.58 5.99
CA ARG A 37 -3.52 1.40 5.18
C ARG A 37 -3.29 0.62 3.88
N ASP A 38 -2.11 0.78 3.28
CA ASP A 38 -1.81 0.35 1.92
C ASP A 38 -0.86 -0.85 1.85
N LEU A 39 -0.74 -1.58 2.93
CA LEU A 39 0.03 -2.82 2.97
C LEU A 39 -0.86 -4.01 2.63
N GLU A 40 -0.25 -5.03 2.04
CA GLU A 40 -0.85 -6.35 1.97
C GLU A 40 -0.47 -7.14 3.22
N THR A 41 -1.46 -7.77 3.86
CA THR A 41 -1.21 -8.61 5.04
C THR A 41 -0.41 -9.84 4.62
N LYS A 42 0.81 -9.95 5.13
CA LYS A 42 1.72 -11.06 4.85
C LYS A 42 2.69 -11.30 6.03
N ARG A 43 3.31 -12.48 6.03
CA ARG A 43 4.34 -12.85 7.00
C ARG A 43 5.58 -13.36 6.29
N SER A 44 6.75 -12.95 6.74
CA SER A 44 8.03 -13.49 6.29
C SER A 44 9.00 -13.57 7.49
N GLY A 45 9.22 -14.77 7.99
CA GLY A 45 10.06 -15.00 9.16
C GLY A 45 9.57 -14.23 10.40
N HIS A 46 10.39 -13.29 10.88
CA HIS A 46 10.12 -12.44 12.05
C HIS A 46 9.41 -11.13 11.70
N ILE A 47 9.12 -10.89 10.41
CA ILE A 47 8.52 -9.65 9.94
C ILE A 47 7.06 -9.92 9.57
N ARG A 48 6.17 -9.06 10.05
CA ARG A 48 4.72 -9.12 9.81
C ARG A 48 4.22 -7.83 9.21
N TRP A 49 3.41 -7.91 8.19
CA TRP A 49 2.75 -6.78 7.55
C TRP A 49 1.25 -6.89 7.79
N PHE A 50 0.65 -5.83 8.28
CA PHE A 50 -0.79 -5.74 8.48
C PHE A 50 -1.35 -4.55 7.72
N GLN A 51 -2.40 -4.81 6.96
CA GLN A 51 -3.22 -3.75 6.39
C GLN A 51 -4.16 -3.23 7.49
N SER A 52 -3.82 -2.11 8.07
CA SER A 52 -4.62 -1.50 9.13
C SER A 52 -4.56 0.02 9.04
N PRO A 53 -5.71 0.71 9.12
CA PRO A 53 -5.68 2.16 9.37
C PRO A 53 -5.09 2.40 10.75
N LEU A 54 -4.29 3.46 10.90
CA LEU A 54 -3.67 3.83 12.17
C LEU A 54 -4.65 4.51 13.15
N MET A 55 -5.93 4.20 13.01
CA MET A 55 -7.03 4.75 13.79
C MET A 55 -8.05 3.67 14.14
N GLY A 56 -8.79 3.89 15.23
CA GLY A 56 -9.93 3.07 15.61
C GLY A 56 -9.60 1.91 16.53
N GLU A 57 -10.66 1.18 16.91
CA GLU A 57 -10.55 0.09 17.89
C GLU A 57 -9.79 -1.14 17.35
N HIS A 58 -9.80 -1.37 16.05
CA HIS A 58 -9.08 -2.47 15.43
C HIS A 58 -7.57 -2.32 15.61
N PHE A 59 -7.05 -1.15 15.29
CA PHE A 59 -5.65 -0.80 15.50
C PHE A 59 -5.25 -0.90 16.99
N ARG A 60 -6.11 -0.39 17.89
CA ARG A 60 -5.88 -0.49 19.33
C ARG A 60 -5.81 -1.94 19.82
N ARG A 61 -6.69 -2.81 19.34
CA ARG A 61 -6.66 -4.24 19.70
C ARG A 61 -5.42 -4.94 19.17
N GLN A 62 -4.98 -4.61 17.96
CA GLN A 62 -3.76 -5.17 17.38
C GLN A 62 -2.52 -4.74 18.16
N LEU A 63 -2.43 -3.46 18.55
CA LEU A 63 -1.32 -2.97 19.37
C LEU A 63 -1.28 -3.60 20.76
N GLY A 64 -2.40 -3.71 21.44
CA GLY A 64 -2.48 -4.32 22.77
C GLY A 64 -2.19 -5.84 22.81
N MET A 65 -1.98 -6.48 21.67
CA MET A 65 -1.56 -7.88 21.58
C MET A 65 -0.04 -8.07 21.53
N TYR A 66 0.70 -7.01 21.26
CA TYR A 66 2.16 -6.99 21.18
C TYR A 66 2.73 -6.10 22.29
N ASP A 67 3.90 -6.43 22.80
CA ASP A 67 4.65 -5.60 23.73
C ASP A 67 5.71 -4.81 22.97
N PHE A 68 5.31 -3.66 22.41
CA PHE A 68 6.22 -2.83 21.63
C PHE A 68 7.13 -1.99 22.51
N SER A 69 8.42 -2.32 22.53
CA SER A 69 9.43 -1.47 23.18
C SER A 69 9.80 -0.25 22.35
N THR A 70 9.72 -0.36 21.03
CA THR A 70 10.14 0.69 20.10
C THR A 70 9.07 0.89 19.04
N VAL A 71 8.70 2.14 18.82
CA VAL A 71 7.78 2.52 17.74
C VAL A 71 8.48 3.49 16.80
N LEU A 72 8.52 3.15 15.52
CA LEU A 72 9.04 3.99 14.45
C LEU A 72 7.88 4.48 13.57
N TYR A 73 7.60 5.77 13.63
CA TYR A 73 6.61 6.42 12.78
C TYR A 73 7.28 7.14 11.62
N ILE A 74 6.86 6.83 10.40
CA ILE A 74 7.43 7.36 9.16
C ILE A 74 6.43 8.32 8.53
N SER A 75 6.82 9.60 8.42
CA SER A 75 5.97 10.65 7.87
C SER A 75 5.71 10.48 6.37
N SER A 76 4.49 10.81 5.95
CA SER A 76 4.12 10.92 4.53
C SER A 76 4.85 12.06 3.82
N GLY A 77 5.26 13.09 4.54
CA GLY A 77 6.04 14.22 4.04
C GLY A 77 7.41 13.85 3.48
N LEU A 78 7.91 12.63 3.72
CA LEU A 78 9.14 12.09 3.13
C LEU A 78 8.98 11.65 1.67
N THR A 79 7.75 11.60 1.15
CA THR A 79 7.47 11.41 -0.27
C THR A 79 7.30 12.77 -0.94
N PHE A 80 8.14 13.06 -1.93
CA PHE A 80 8.06 14.31 -2.68
C PHE A 80 6.67 14.53 -3.28
N GLY A 81 6.08 15.71 -3.06
CA GLY A 81 4.76 16.09 -3.58
C GLY A 81 3.56 15.58 -2.78
N GLN A 82 3.76 14.90 -1.64
CA GLN A 82 2.66 14.52 -0.73
C GLN A 82 2.45 15.56 0.38
N SER A 83 1.18 15.81 0.73
CA SER A 83 0.81 16.69 1.84
C SER A 83 0.57 15.87 3.11
N PRO A 84 1.11 16.29 4.28
CA PRO A 84 0.96 15.58 5.55
C PRO A 84 -0.31 15.96 6.32
N GLU A 85 -1.34 16.51 5.69
CA GLU A 85 -2.51 17.07 6.41
C GLU A 85 -3.29 16.06 7.27
N GLU A 86 -3.48 14.83 6.77
CA GLU A 86 -4.19 13.77 7.52
C GLU A 86 -3.33 13.12 8.60
N GLU A 87 -2.03 13.29 8.55
CA GLU A 87 -1.05 12.59 9.37
C GLU A 87 -1.11 12.96 10.86
N LEU A 88 -1.39 14.22 11.19
CA LEU A 88 -1.42 14.69 12.58
C LEU A 88 -2.41 13.90 13.46
N THR A 89 -3.55 13.54 12.91
CA THR A 89 -4.57 12.77 13.63
C THR A 89 -4.11 11.32 13.86
N GLU A 90 -3.49 10.71 12.87
CA GLU A 90 -2.93 9.35 12.97
C GLU A 90 -1.76 9.32 13.96
N LEU A 91 -0.84 10.27 13.84
CA LEU A 91 0.33 10.40 14.74
C LEU A 91 -0.12 10.56 16.21
N ARG A 92 -1.10 11.43 16.47
CA ARG A 92 -1.66 11.60 17.81
C ARG A 92 -2.24 10.29 18.36
N HIS A 93 -2.93 9.52 17.53
CA HIS A 93 -3.47 8.21 17.92
C HIS A 93 -2.36 7.22 18.30
N VAL A 94 -1.32 7.17 17.48
CA VAL A 94 -0.16 6.30 17.74
C VAL A 94 0.55 6.72 19.04
N LEU A 95 0.79 8.01 19.24
CA LEU A 95 1.41 8.52 20.48
C LEU A 95 0.57 8.22 21.72
N GLU A 96 -0.76 8.37 21.64
CA GLU A 96 -1.66 8.03 22.74
C GLU A 96 -1.62 6.54 23.10
N LEU A 97 -1.49 5.68 22.10
CA LEU A 97 -1.32 4.24 22.31
C LEU A 97 0.05 3.91 22.91
N CYS A 98 1.12 4.53 22.42
CA CYS A 98 2.46 4.39 23.02
C CYS A 98 2.45 4.75 24.52
N ARG A 99 1.68 5.77 24.90
CA ARG A 99 1.48 6.15 26.30
C ARG A 99 0.75 5.06 27.09
N GLN A 100 -0.31 4.47 26.53
CA GLN A 100 -1.12 3.45 27.19
C GLN A 100 -0.34 2.14 27.39
N GLU A 101 0.44 1.74 26.39
CA GLU A 101 1.24 0.51 26.37
C GLU A 101 2.64 0.68 26.96
N GLN A 102 2.97 1.88 27.49
CA GLN A 102 4.27 2.18 28.12
C GLN A 102 5.48 1.89 27.22
N THR A 103 5.38 2.26 25.93
CA THR A 103 6.49 2.14 24.99
C THR A 103 7.74 2.88 25.47
N GLU A 104 8.91 2.27 25.36
CA GLU A 104 10.16 2.86 25.86
C GLU A 104 10.77 3.90 24.92
N ARG A 105 10.67 3.67 23.60
CA ARG A 105 11.33 4.48 22.56
C ARG A 105 10.34 4.85 21.46
N PHE A 106 10.34 6.12 21.10
CA PHE A 106 9.59 6.61 19.95
C PHE A 106 10.52 7.30 18.97
N ILE A 107 10.50 6.85 17.71
CA ILE A 107 11.29 7.44 16.62
C ILE A 107 10.33 8.06 15.62
N PHE A 108 10.45 9.36 15.42
CA PHE A 108 9.70 10.08 14.40
C PHE A 108 10.62 10.43 13.21
N LEU A 109 10.39 9.79 12.09
CA LEU A 109 11.13 10.05 10.85
C LEU A 109 10.34 11.04 10.01
N THR A 110 10.87 12.26 9.86
CA THR A 110 10.21 13.41 9.23
C THR A 110 11.10 14.03 8.15
N THR A 111 10.56 15.02 7.42
CA THR A 111 11.32 15.73 6.38
C THR A 111 12.22 16.78 6.97
N ASP A 112 13.34 17.05 6.30
CA ASP A 112 14.29 18.12 6.63
C ASP A 112 13.79 19.53 6.26
N GLN A 113 12.59 19.65 5.71
CA GLN A 113 11.97 20.92 5.34
C GLN A 113 11.47 21.77 6.52
N VAL A 114 11.62 21.29 7.74
CA VAL A 114 11.18 21.96 8.98
C VAL A 114 12.22 22.92 9.54
N SER A 115 13.32 23.19 8.83
CA SER A 115 14.36 24.09 9.29
C SER A 115 13.83 25.51 9.54
N GLU A 116 14.29 26.17 10.62
CA GLU A 116 13.88 27.51 11.04
C GLU A 116 14.15 28.60 9.99
N ASP A 117 15.11 28.36 9.09
CA ASP A 117 15.52 29.31 8.05
C ASP A 117 14.66 29.25 6.78
N MET A 118 13.60 28.41 6.76
CA MET A 118 12.75 28.23 5.59
C MET A 118 11.47 29.07 5.62
N PRO A 119 11.01 29.59 4.47
CA PRO A 119 9.69 30.21 4.41
C PRO A 119 8.62 29.21 4.82
N ALA A 120 7.71 29.62 5.73
CA ALA A 120 6.65 28.78 6.25
C ALA A 120 5.68 28.40 5.13
N THR A 121 5.72 27.15 4.71
CA THR A 121 4.69 26.54 3.83
C THR A 121 3.68 25.79 4.69
N ALA A 122 2.47 25.55 4.18
CA ALA A 122 1.49 24.73 4.88
C ALA A 122 2.09 23.36 5.31
N ALA A 123 2.83 22.70 4.42
CA ALA A 123 3.49 21.44 4.72
C ALA A 123 4.52 21.56 5.84
N SER A 124 5.37 22.60 5.85
CA SER A 124 6.37 22.78 6.92
C SER A 124 5.73 23.11 8.27
N ILE A 125 4.59 23.83 8.28
CA ILE A 125 3.82 24.09 9.50
C ILE A 125 3.24 22.79 10.06
N PHE A 126 2.65 21.94 9.23
CA PHE A 126 2.13 20.62 9.66
C PHE A 126 3.23 19.74 10.23
N GLN A 127 4.39 19.69 9.58
CA GLN A 127 5.53 18.90 10.05
C GLN A 127 6.07 19.43 11.38
N LYS A 128 6.23 20.75 11.53
CA LYS A 128 6.64 21.33 12.81
C LYS A 128 5.63 21.01 13.91
N THR A 129 4.35 21.12 13.62
CA THR A 129 3.30 20.74 14.58
C THR A 129 3.38 19.26 14.96
N ALA A 130 3.74 18.37 14.02
CA ALA A 130 3.95 16.96 14.30
C ALA A 130 5.15 16.71 15.22
N GLU A 131 6.27 17.43 15.01
CA GLU A 131 7.44 17.37 15.91
C GLU A 131 7.09 17.87 17.31
N ASP A 132 6.43 19.04 17.43
CA ASP A 132 5.99 19.61 18.70
C ASP A 132 5.03 18.66 19.44
N LEU A 133 4.16 17.97 18.70
CA LEU A 133 3.28 16.95 19.27
C LEU A 133 4.08 15.76 19.83
N CYS A 134 5.09 15.28 19.12
CA CYS A 134 5.98 14.22 19.62
C CYS A 134 6.68 14.65 20.90
N HIS A 135 7.27 15.85 20.95
CA HIS A 135 7.91 16.37 22.15
C HIS A 135 6.94 16.47 23.35
N ALA A 136 5.74 17.03 23.12
CA ALA A 136 4.75 17.18 24.19
C ALA A 136 4.32 15.85 24.80
N TYR A 137 4.06 14.83 23.96
CA TYR A 137 3.62 13.52 24.43
C TYR A 137 4.74 12.72 25.11
N THR A 138 5.94 12.74 24.54
CA THR A 138 7.05 11.93 25.07
C THR A 138 7.61 12.50 26.37
N ALA A 139 7.76 13.82 26.47
CA ALA A 139 8.20 14.48 27.70
C ALA A 139 7.25 14.22 28.90
N SER A 140 5.94 14.20 28.64
CA SER A 140 4.94 13.95 29.68
C SER A 140 4.89 12.49 30.15
N ASN A 141 5.42 11.54 29.39
CA ASN A 141 5.26 10.10 29.62
C ASN A 141 6.58 9.34 29.75
N GLN A 142 7.71 10.02 29.86
CA GLN A 142 9.06 9.43 29.99
C GLN A 142 9.44 8.48 28.83
N ILE A 143 8.89 8.72 27.64
CA ILE A 143 9.24 7.98 26.41
C ILE A 143 10.48 8.62 25.82
N ARG A 144 11.50 7.84 25.49
CA ARG A 144 12.73 8.33 24.84
C ARG A 144 12.45 8.66 23.38
N LEU A 145 12.58 9.93 23.01
CA LEU A 145 12.27 10.44 21.67
C LEU A 145 13.52 10.52 20.78
N LYS A 146 13.35 10.20 19.51
CA LYS A 146 14.26 10.60 18.43
C LYS A 146 13.46 11.18 17.28
N ILE A 147 13.76 12.41 16.89
CA ILE A 147 13.26 13.05 15.68
C ILE A 147 14.39 13.02 14.65
N ILE A 148 14.11 12.37 13.51
CA ILE A 148 15.08 12.24 12.42
C ILE A 148 14.55 12.99 11.22
N ARG A 149 15.17 14.12 10.90
CA ARG A 149 14.88 14.89 9.69
C ARG A 149 15.68 14.33 8.53
N SER A 150 15.01 13.93 7.47
CA SER A 150 15.62 13.28 6.31
C SER A 150 15.24 13.97 5.01
N PRO A 151 16.11 13.97 4.00
CA PRO A 151 15.72 14.28 2.62
C PRO A 151 14.61 13.35 2.12
N TYR A 152 13.99 13.70 1.00
CA TYR A 152 12.95 12.87 0.37
C TYR A 152 13.45 11.46 0.02
N PHE A 153 12.58 10.47 0.22
CA PHE A 153 12.89 9.08 -0.12
C PHE A 153 12.86 8.85 -1.62
N ILE A 154 13.78 8.02 -2.08
CA ILE A 154 13.84 7.52 -3.44
C ILE A 154 14.18 6.03 -3.45
N SER A 155 13.49 5.26 -4.30
CA SER A 155 13.76 3.83 -4.44
C SER A 155 13.70 3.33 -5.88
N GLY A 156 13.07 4.05 -6.79
CA GLY A 156 12.85 3.64 -8.19
C GLY A 156 11.98 2.38 -8.38
N THR A 157 11.69 1.66 -7.32
CA THR A 157 10.91 0.40 -7.36
C THR A 157 9.55 0.50 -6.67
N ASN A 158 9.32 1.49 -5.82
CA ASN A 158 8.07 1.67 -5.12
C ASN A 158 7.06 2.45 -5.99
N PRO A 159 5.86 1.90 -6.27
CA PRO A 159 4.83 2.61 -7.04
C PRO A 159 4.35 3.95 -6.44
N LYS A 160 4.58 4.16 -5.14
CA LYS A 160 4.27 5.41 -4.45
C LYS A 160 5.41 6.43 -4.50
N ASP A 161 6.60 6.00 -4.90
CA ASP A 161 7.74 6.88 -5.07
C ASP A 161 7.48 7.88 -6.20
N TRP A 162 7.76 9.14 -5.92
CA TRP A 162 7.65 10.21 -6.91
C TRP A 162 8.44 9.91 -8.19
N LEU A 163 9.66 9.38 -8.07
CA LEU A 163 10.49 9.05 -9.24
C LEU A 163 9.86 7.93 -10.08
N TYR A 164 9.34 6.89 -9.43
CA TYR A 164 8.62 5.82 -10.12
C TYR A 164 7.38 6.35 -10.85
N GLN A 165 6.60 7.21 -10.19
CA GLN A 165 5.42 7.83 -10.79
C GLN A 165 5.78 8.75 -11.96
N SER A 166 6.89 9.50 -11.84
CA SER A 166 7.41 10.34 -12.92
C SER A 166 7.80 9.50 -14.13
N PHE A 167 8.54 8.41 -13.95
CA PHE A 167 8.86 7.48 -15.04
C PHE A 167 7.58 6.89 -15.67
N ALA A 168 6.62 6.47 -14.86
CA ALA A 168 5.38 5.88 -15.35
C ALA A 168 4.52 6.89 -16.15
N SER A 169 4.50 8.16 -15.74
CA SER A 169 3.77 9.23 -16.43
C SER A 169 4.44 9.60 -17.75
N LEU A 170 5.76 9.70 -17.74
CA LEU A 170 6.56 9.99 -18.94
C LEU A 170 6.51 8.86 -19.96
N GLU A 171 6.52 7.59 -19.53
CA GLU A 171 6.41 6.42 -20.41
C GLU A 171 5.05 6.34 -21.12
N LYS A 172 3.96 6.73 -20.45
CA LYS A 172 2.60 6.67 -21.01
C LYS A 172 2.33 7.69 -22.10
N LYS A 173 3.19 8.69 -22.28
CA LYS A 173 3.06 9.79 -23.28
C LYS A 173 1.69 10.49 -23.24
N GLU A 174 1.07 10.55 -22.05
CA GLU A 174 -0.25 11.19 -21.87
C GLU A 174 -0.16 12.71 -22.06
N THR A 175 1.04 13.30 -21.85
CA THR A 175 1.27 14.73 -21.97
C THR A 175 2.57 15.01 -22.70
N THR A 176 2.62 16.08 -23.50
CA THR A 176 3.83 16.59 -24.14
C THR A 176 4.70 17.40 -23.18
N HIS A 177 4.15 17.82 -22.03
CA HIS A 177 4.83 18.60 -21.02
C HIS A 177 4.69 17.92 -19.67
N PHE A 178 5.80 17.75 -18.96
CA PHE A 178 5.85 17.26 -17.59
C PHE A 178 6.47 18.35 -16.72
N THR A 179 5.69 18.88 -15.77
CA THR A 179 6.14 19.98 -14.91
C THR A 179 6.43 19.46 -13.51
N ILE A 180 7.63 19.76 -13.01
CA ILE A 180 8.00 19.52 -11.61
C ILE A 180 7.69 20.82 -10.86
N PRO A 181 6.83 20.82 -9.83
CA PRO A 181 6.34 22.03 -9.15
C PRO A 181 7.36 22.57 -8.14
N VAL A 182 8.59 22.86 -8.59
CA VAL A 182 9.69 23.39 -7.78
C VAL A 182 10.50 24.39 -8.57
N ASN A 183 11.24 25.23 -7.85
CA ASN A 183 12.16 26.15 -8.49
C ASN A 183 13.33 25.36 -9.14
N PRO A 184 13.73 25.64 -10.39
CA PRO A 184 14.80 24.92 -11.09
C PRO A 184 16.16 25.02 -10.37
N GLU A 185 16.44 26.10 -9.65
CA GLU A 185 17.68 26.32 -8.91
C GLU A 185 17.68 25.64 -7.53
N GLU A 186 16.52 25.15 -7.08
CA GLU A 186 16.41 24.45 -5.79
C GLU A 186 17.19 23.14 -5.83
N CYS A 187 17.85 22.80 -4.70
CA CYS A 187 18.62 21.57 -4.58
C CYS A 187 17.69 20.35 -4.51
N ALA A 188 17.92 19.36 -5.37
CA ALA A 188 17.18 18.09 -5.40
C ALA A 188 17.75 17.14 -4.35
N ARG A 189 17.22 17.22 -3.12
CA ARG A 189 17.70 16.46 -1.97
C ARG A 189 16.92 15.15 -1.83
N PHE A 190 17.60 14.06 -2.13
CA PHE A 190 17.05 12.71 -2.01
C PHE A 190 17.98 11.81 -1.21
N ILE A 191 17.39 10.81 -0.56
CA ILE A 191 18.09 9.75 0.13
C ILE A 191 17.62 8.38 -0.37
N ASP A 192 18.55 7.50 -0.66
CA ASP A 192 18.26 6.11 -1.01
C ASP A 192 17.83 5.32 0.23
N ILE A 193 16.79 4.50 0.09
CA ILE A 193 16.25 3.70 1.21
C ILE A 193 17.27 2.76 1.82
N ALA A 194 18.24 2.26 1.04
CA ALA A 194 19.30 1.42 1.60
C ALA A 194 20.27 2.23 2.48
N ASP A 195 20.55 3.51 2.14
CA ASP A 195 21.35 4.40 2.96
C ASP A 195 20.65 4.72 4.27
N LEU A 196 19.34 5.01 4.21
CA LEU A 196 18.51 5.22 5.38
C LEU A 196 18.45 3.96 6.25
N SER A 197 18.28 2.79 5.65
CA SER A 197 18.24 1.51 6.39
C SER A 197 19.53 1.28 7.18
N ARG A 198 20.69 1.61 6.61
CA ARG A 198 21.98 1.55 7.32
C ARG A 198 22.06 2.53 8.49
N PHE A 199 21.46 3.72 8.35
CA PHE A 199 21.37 4.67 9.44
C PHE A 199 20.50 4.13 10.58
N LEU A 200 19.30 3.66 10.26
CA LEU A 200 18.36 3.11 11.25
C LEU A 200 18.94 1.92 11.99
N TYR A 201 19.65 1.03 11.30
CA TYR A 201 20.37 -0.07 11.93
C TYR A 201 21.35 0.45 13.00
N ARG A 202 22.21 1.42 12.64
CA ARG A 202 23.21 1.97 13.55
C ARG A 202 22.58 2.72 14.74
N LEU A 203 21.49 3.44 14.48
CA LEU A 203 20.75 4.14 15.52
C LEU A 203 20.16 3.18 16.56
N LEU A 204 19.56 2.08 16.10
CA LEU A 204 18.95 1.08 16.96
C LEU A 204 19.98 0.26 17.72
N ASP A 205 21.11 -0.07 17.08
CA ASP A 205 22.21 -0.83 17.67
C ASP A 205 22.96 -0.01 18.74
N HIS A 206 23.17 1.29 18.50
CA HIS A 206 23.88 2.22 19.39
C HIS A 206 22.97 3.37 19.80
N TRP A 207 21.94 3.05 20.57
CA TRP A 207 21.02 4.08 21.05
C TRP A 207 21.70 5.02 22.05
N MET A 208 21.68 6.31 21.73
CA MET A 208 22.09 7.41 22.61
C MET A 208 20.89 8.30 22.88
N ASP A 209 20.67 8.71 24.12
CA ASP A 209 19.51 9.55 24.44
C ASP A 209 19.64 10.96 23.84
N GLU A 210 20.84 11.53 23.83
CA GLU A 210 21.11 12.82 23.22
C GLU A 210 21.99 12.68 21.96
N PRO A 211 21.82 13.54 20.94
CA PRO A 211 20.76 14.56 20.80
C PRO A 211 19.41 13.92 20.43
N GLU A 212 18.29 14.53 20.84
CA GLU A 212 16.94 14.08 20.49
C GLU A 212 16.64 14.29 18.98
N GLU A 213 17.17 15.35 18.40
CA GLU A 213 16.97 15.72 17.00
C GLU A 213 18.21 15.45 16.16
N LEU A 214 18.01 14.79 15.03
CA LEU A 214 19.06 14.44 14.06
C LEU A 214 18.64 14.84 12.66
N THR A 215 19.54 15.46 11.90
CA THR A 215 19.31 15.78 10.50
C THR A 215 20.24 14.98 9.62
N LEU A 216 19.68 14.26 8.62
CA LEU A 216 20.42 13.48 7.66
C LEU A 216 20.73 14.32 6.42
N ALA A 217 21.95 14.23 5.94
CA ALA A 217 22.39 14.92 4.72
C ALA A 217 22.26 13.99 3.50
N SER A 218 21.88 14.55 2.34
CA SER A 218 22.02 13.86 1.05
C SER A 218 23.48 13.87 0.59
N TYR A 219 23.87 12.90 -0.23
CA TYR A 219 25.23 12.84 -0.78
C TYR A 219 25.46 13.98 -1.82
N GLY A 220 24.53 14.17 -2.75
CA GLY A 220 24.65 15.10 -3.87
C GLY A 220 23.99 16.45 -3.61
N ARG A 221 24.41 17.45 -4.39
CA ARG A 221 23.85 18.82 -4.39
C ARG A 221 23.36 19.25 -5.78
N ALA A 222 22.83 18.31 -6.55
CA ALA A 222 22.29 18.62 -7.87
C ALA A 222 21.01 19.46 -7.75
N SER A 223 20.80 20.38 -8.71
CA SER A 223 19.55 21.14 -8.78
C SER A 223 18.41 20.33 -9.39
N PHE A 224 17.17 20.75 -9.16
CA PHE A 224 16.02 20.16 -9.84
C PHE A 224 16.07 20.35 -11.35
N GLN A 225 16.71 21.40 -11.84
CA GLN A 225 16.97 21.57 -13.26
C GLN A 225 17.84 20.43 -13.82
N THR A 226 18.93 20.08 -13.11
CA THR A 226 19.78 18.93 -13.50
C THR A 226 19.01 17.64 -13.51
N LEU A 227 18.10 17.43 -12.55
CA LEU A 227 17.22 16.29 -12.52
C LEU A 227 16.25 16.28 -13.69
N ALA A 228 15.64 17.43 -14.03
CA ALA A 228 14.73 17.56 -15.16
C ALA A 228 15.44 17.29 -16.50
N GLU A 229 16.66 17.79 -16.69
CA GLU A 229 17.50 17.54 -17.88
C GLU A 229 17.81 16.04 -18.03
N ARG A 230 18.15 15.36 -16.93
CA ARG A 230 18.36 13.89 -16.95
C ARG A 230 17.11 13.12 -17.26
N LEU A 231 15.96 13.47 -16.67
CA LEU A 231 14.67 12.86 -16.99
C LEU A 231 14.31 13.05 -18.46
N HIS A 232 14.53 14.24 -19.02
CA HIS A 232 14.34 14.51 -20.44
C HIS A 232 15.25 13.62 -21.31
N GLY A 233 16.47 13.31 -20.85
CA GLY A 233 17.39 12.41 -21.56
C GLY A 233 16.82 10.99 -21.78
N TYR A 234 16.01 10.46 -20.85
CA TYR A 234 15.34 9.18 -21.02
C TYR A 234 14.07 9.26 -21.89
N PHE A 235 13.42 10.42 -21.93
CA PHE A 235 12.15 10.65 -22.62
C PHE A 235 12.23 11.89 -23.53
N PRO A 236 12.97 11.81 -24.65
CA PRO A 236 13.24 12.97 -25.50
C PRO A 236 11.99 13.55 -26.17
N ASP A 237 10.91 12.78 -26.26
CA ASP A 237 9.63 13.21 -26.86
C ASP A 237 8.81 14.12 -25.91
N THR A 238 9.17 14.21 -24.63
CA THR A 238 8.42 14.96 -23.59
C THR A 238 9.29 16.07 -23.04
N ILE A 239 8.77 17.30 -23.01
CA ILE A 239 9.46 18.44 -22.40
C ILE A 239 9.31 18.33 -20.87
N VAL A 240 10.43 18.18 -20.15
CA VAL A 240 10.48 18.18 -18.69
C VAL A 240 10.98 19.53 -18.23
N GLN A 241 10.18 20.23 -17.43
CA GLN A 241 10.55 21.57 -16.92
C GLN A 241 10.18 21.71 -15.45
N CYS A 242 10.94 22.58 -14.76
CA CYS A 242 10.64 22.96 -13.37
C CYS A 242 9.93 24.31 -13.39
N GLU A 243 8.81 24.43 -12.69
CA GLU A 243 8.07 25.69 -12.60
C GLU A 243 7.43 25.82 -11.22
N SER A 244 7.71 26.89 -10.53
CA SER A 244 7.11 27.20 -9.23
C SER A 244 7.06 28.69 -9.02
N ASP A 245 5.93 29.19 -8.55
CA ASP A 245 5.73 30.57 -8.09
C ASP A 245 6.27 30.81 -6.66
N GLN A 246 6.74 29.74 -6.00
CA GLN A 246 7.26 29.86 -4.64
C GLN A 246 8.69 30.45 -4.66
N PRO A 247 9.04 31.29 -3.66
CA PRO A 247 10.39 31.82 -3.54
C PRO A 247 11.38 30.67 -3.42
N ILE A 248 12.57 30.85 -4.03
CA ILE A 248 13.68 29.92 -3.94
C ILE A 248 13.89 29.62 -2.46
N ARG A 249 13.76 28.39 -2.09
CA ARG A 249 14.23 27.92 -0.80
C ARG A 249 15.76 27.94 -0.89
N SER A 250 16.36 29.10 -0.61
CA SER A 250 17.78 29.19 -0.53
C SER A 250 18.25 28.38 0.67
N MET A 251 18.33 27.10 0.46
CA MET A 251 19.00 26.22 1.39
C MET A 251 20.48 26.43 1.26
N ILE A 252 20.96 27.44 1.92
CA ILE A 252 22.33 27.45 2.38
C ILE A 252 22.41 26.39 3.50
N PHE A 253 22.20 25.12 3.14
CA PHE A 253 22.75 24.03 3.91
C PHE A 253 24.26 23.96 3.60
N GLN A 254 24.93 25.01 3.93
CA GLN A 254 26.32 24.93 4.27
C GLN A 254 26.37 24.01 5.49
N ASP A 255 27.32 23.05 5.48
CA ASP A 255 27.67 22.17 6.57
C ASP A 255 27.26 22.71 7.94
N THR A 256 25.96 22.64 8.26
CA THR A 256 25.51 23.00 9.58
C THR A 256 26.08 21.93 10.51
N HIS A 257 26.52 22.35 11.68
CA HIS A 257 27.06 21.44 12.69
C HIS A 257 26.11 20.25 12.94
N THR A 258 24.82 20.45 12.72
CA THR A 258 23.74 19.45 12.81
C THR A 258 23.85 18.33 11.76
N GLU A 259 24.24 18.61 10.52
CA GLU A 259 24.41 17.59 9.48
C GLU A 259 25.64 16.69 9.73
N SER A 260 26.62 17.17 10.49
CA SER A 260 27.80 16.38 10.86
C SER A 260 27.57 15.42 12.03
N ILE A 261 26.50 15.64 12.83
CA ILE A 261 26.21 14.83 14.02
C ILE A 261 26.01 13.33 13.71
N PRO A 262 25.19 12.91 12.71
CA PRO A 262 25.06 11.52 12.36
C PRO A 262 26.39 10.84 11.97
N ARG A 263 27.30 11.59 11.36
CA ARG A 263 28.63 11.11 11.00
C ARG A 263 29.53 10.95 12.25
N GLN A 264 29.48 11.90 13.15
CA GLN A 264 30.29 11.87 14.37
C GLN A 264 29.82 10.78 15.36
N LEU A 265 28.53 10.70 15.60
CA LEU A 265 27.98 9.80 16.61
C LEU A 265 27.80 8.39 16.11
N TYR A 266 27.31 8.22 14.88
CA TYR A 266 26.95 6.93 14.31
C TYR A 266 27.90 6.47 13.20
N GLY A 267 28.90 7.27 12.84
CA GLY A 267 29.82 7.00 11.71
C GLY A 267 29.10 6.89 10.37
N TRP A 268 27.89 7.44 10.27
CA TRP A 268 27.04 7.31 9.09
C TRP A 268 27.12 8.52 8.18
N TYR A 269 27.08 8.27 6.89
CA TYR A 269 26.90 9.27 5.82
C TYR A 269 26.20 8.61 4.63
N ALA A 270 25.46 9.40 3.85
CA ALA A 270 24.85 8.92 2.60
C ALA A 270 25.95 8.52 1.62
N MET A 271 25.81 7.39 0.94
CA MET A 271 26.81 6.86 0.02
C MET A 271 26.42 7.07 -1.44
N LYS A 272 25.10 7.14 -1.73
CA LYS A 272 24.58 7.22 -3.08
C LYS A 272 24.21 8.66 -3.45
N ASP A 273 24.71 9.11 -4.59
CA ASP A 273 24.19 10.32 -5.25
C ASP A 273 22.97 9.95 -6.09
N CYS A 274 21.78 10.16 -5.54
CA CYS A 274 20.53 9.75 -6.16
C CYS A 274 20.27 10.42 -7.53
N VAL A 275 20.75 11.63 -7.74
CA VAL A 275 20.61 12.33 -9.04
C VAL A 275 21.68 11.86 -10.02
N ALA A 276 22.91 11.64 -9.56
CA ALA A 276 23.97 11.13 -10.42
C ALA A 276 23.73 9.67 -10.85
N GLU A 277 23.14 8.86 -9.96
CA GLU A 277 22.83 7.44 -10.20
C GLU A 277 21.41 7.18 -10.74
N LEU A 278 20.78 8.17 -11.37
CA LEU A 278 19.41 8.06 -11.87
C LEU A 278 19.23 6.89 -12.85
N ASP A 279 20.28 6.53 -13.59
CA ASP A 279 20.31 5.36 -14.49
C ASP A 279 19.97 4.05 -13.76
N THR A 280 20.47 3.88 -12.54
CA THR A 280 20.22 2.69 -11.73
C THR A 280 18.76 2.58 -11.33
N TYR A 281 18.14 3.70 -10.94
CA TYR A 281 16.71 3.74 -10.60
C TYR A 281 15.83 3.53 -11.84
N PHE A 282 16.23 4.05 -13.00
CA PHE A 282 15.51 3.83 -14.24
C PHE A 282 15.56 2.37 -14.69
N GLN A 283 16.73 1.71 -14.57
CA GLN A 283 16.85 0.28 -14.83
C GLN A 283 15.97 -0.55 -13.90
N ALA A 284 16.01 -0.26 -12.59
CA ALA A 284 15.16 -0.93 -11.60
C ALA A 284 13.65 -0.74 -11.89
N TYR A 285 13.26 0.45 -12.35
CA TYR A 285 11.89 0.72 -12.83
C TYR A 285 11.55 -0.14 -14.04
N GLN A 286 12.42 -0.18 -15.05
CA GLN A 286 12.21 -0.97 -16.28
C GLN A 286 12.09 -2.47 -15.97
N GLU A 287 12.97 -3.02 -15.13
CA GLU A 287 12.92 -4.42 -14.72
C GLU A 287 11.60 -4.74 -14.03
N LYS A 288 11.16 -3.90 -13.09
CA LYS A 288 9.89 -4.10 -12.38
C LYS A 288 8.69 -3.98 -13.32
N THR A 289 8.72 -3.05 -14.25
CA THR A 289 7.65 -2.84 -15.23
C THR A 289 7.62 -3.96 -16.27
N ALA A 290 8.78 -4.47 -16.72
CA ALA A 290 8.88 -5.61 -17.62
C ALA A 290 8.33 -6.89 -16.98
N VAL A 291 8.61 -7.13 -15.70
CA VAL A 291 8.03 -8.26 -14.93
C VAL A 291 6.52 -8.10 -14.78
N ARG A 292 6.01 -6.87 -14.62
CA ARG A 292 4.58 -6.60 -14.49
C ARG A 292 3.81 -6.77 -15.81
N LYS A 293 4.44 -6.59 -16.97
CA LYS A 293 3.92 -7.00 -18.30
C LYS A 293 4.04 -8.52 -18.50
N SER A 294 4.01 -9.26 -17.41
CA SER A 294 4.07 -10.71 -17.37
C SER A 294 2.98 -11.32 -18.26
N TRP A 295 3.31 -12.45 -18.87
CA TRP A 295 2.47 -13.39 -19.62
C TRP A 295 0.99 -13.48 -19.14
N LYS A 296 0.73 -13.35 -17.83
CA LYS A 296 -0.63 -13.33 -17.28
C LYS A 296 -1.46 -12.10 -17.69
N GLU A 297 -0.85 -10.94 -17.86
CA GLU A 297 -1.55 -9.73 -18.30
C GLU A 297 -1.79 -9.74 -19.80
N ARG A 298 -0.82 -10.20 -20.59
CA ARG A 298 -1.03 -10.43 -22.02
C ARG A 298 -2.12 -11.46 -22.28
N LEU A 299 -2.21 -12.52 -21.46
CA LEU A 299 -3.30 -13.48 -21.49
C LEU A 299 -4.63 -12.86 -21.04
N ARG A 300 -4.63 -12.04 -20.00
CA ARG A 300 -5.84 -11.36 -19.51
C ARG A 300 -6.38 -10.39 -20.56
N ASP A 301 -5.53 -9.58 -21.17
CA ASP A 301 -5.93 -8.64 -22.24
C ASP A 301 -6.39 -9.41 -23.50
N TYR A 302 -5.71 -10.49 -23.85
CA TYR A 302 -6.14 -11.37 -24.93
C TYR A 302 -7.46 -12.09 -24.63
N VAL A 303 -7.67 -12.55 -23.40
CA VAL A 303 -8.92 -13.19 -22.92
C VAL A 303 -10.06 -12.16 -22.86
N ILE A 304 -9.81 -10.92 -22.45
CA ILE A 304 -10.82 -9.85 -22.44
C ILE A 304 -11.21 -9.45 -23.86
N LEU A 305 -10.25 -9.30 -24.78
CA LEU A 305 -10.53 -9.06 -26.20
C LEU A 305 -11.26 -10.23 -26.84
N LYS A 306 -10.85 -11.46 -26.56
CA LYS A 306 -11.49 -12.70 -27.02
C LYS A 306 -12.91 -12.84 -26.47
N ASN A 307 -13.13 -12.49 -25.19
CA ASN A 307 -14.47 -12.48 -24.62
C ASN A 307 -15.38 -11.45 -25.25
N ARG A 308 -14.90 -10.23 -25.56
CA ARG A 308 -15.69 -9.21 -26.28
C ARG A 308 -16.02 -9.65 -27.70
N ALA A 309 -15.06 -10.24 -28.41
CA ALA A 309 -15.27 -10.79 -29.73
C ALA A 309 -16.23 -12.00 -29.72
N LEU A 310 -16.13 -12.88 -28.72
CA LEU A 310 -17.04 -14.00 -28.51
C LEU A 310 -18.46 -13.53 -28.21
N ILE A 311 -18.63 -12.51 -27.37
CA ILE A 311 -19.95 -11.91 -27.07
C ILE A 311 -20.56 -11.31 -28.35
N GLY A 312 -19.76 -10.61 -29.15
CA GLY A 312 -20.20 -10.07 -30.44
C GLY A 312 -20.62 -11.17 -31.43
N LEU A 313 -19.84 -12.27 -31.48
CA LEU A 313 -20.17 -13.44 -32.31
C LEU A 313 -21.45 -14.12 -31.82
N GLU A 314 -21.61 -14.31 -30.53
CA GLU A 314 -22.78 -14.90 -29.90
C GLU A 314 -24.05 -14.06 -30.15
N LEU A 315 -23.93 -12.75 -30.04
CA LEU A 315 -25.01 -11.81 -30.35
C LEU A 315 -25.46 -11.95 -31.84
N VAL A 316 -24.53 -11.98 -32.79
CA VAL A 316 -24.82 -12.10 -34.22
C VAL A 316 -25.38 -13.48 -34.54
N LEU A 317 -24.74 -14.56 -34.07
CA LEU A 317 -25.22 -15.93 -34.32
C LEU A 317 -26.59 -16.19 -33.65
N GLY A 318 -26.79 -15.68 -32.43
CA GLY A 318 -28.08 -15.76 -31.76
C GLY A 318 -29.19 -15.06 -32.50
N GLY A 319 -28.95 -13.83 -33.00
CA GLY A 319 -29.91 -13.11 -33.81
C GLY A 319 -30.24 -13.79 -35.16
N ILE A 320 -29.23 -14.35 -35.82
CA ILE A 320 -29.45 -15.14 -37.05
C ILE A 320 -30.32 -16.39 -36.75
N LEU A 321 -30.04 -17.07 -35.63
CA LEU A 321 -30.79 -18.22 -35.21
C LEU A 321 -32.25 -17.87 -34.90
N VAL A 322 -32.49 -16.76 -34.20
CA VAL A 322 -33.84 -16.26 -33.90
C VAL A 322 -34.60 -15.93 -35.16
N GLU A 323 -33.98 -15.26 -36.15
CA GLU A 323 -34.61 -14.95 -37.42
C GLU A 323 -34.92 -16.23 -38.23
N LEU A 324 -34.01 -17.24 -38.17
CA LEU A 324 -34.24 -18.54 -38.81
C LEU A 324 -35.42 -19.29 -38.15
N LEU A 325 -35.48 -19.33 -36.85
CA LEU A 325 -36.56 -19.91 -36.08
C LEU A 325 -37.91 -19.22 -36.35
N ASN A 326 -37.91 -17.90 -36.42
CA ASN A 326 -39.11 -17.12 -36.78
C ASN A 326 -39.61 -17.45 -38.19
N ARG A 327 -38.68 -17.62 -39.14
CA ARG A 327 -39.06 -18.03 -40.54
C ARG A 327 -39.61 -19.46 -40.60
N LEU A 328 -39.01 -20.39 -39.87
CA LEU A 328 -39.46 -21.80 -39.81
C LEU A 328 -40.81 -21.93 -39.08
N SER A 329 -41.03 -21.08 -38.05
CA SER A 329 -42.29 -21.09 -37.26
C SER A 329 -43.47 -20.46 -38.04
N GLY A 330 -43.28 -19.87 -39.24
CA GLY A 330 -44.34 -19.22 -40.00
C GLY A 330 -44.99 -18.06 -39.23
N SER A 331 -44.30 -17.51 -38.20
CA SER A 331 -44.79 -16.36 -37.43
C SER A 331 -44.67 -15.10 -38.25
N SER A 332 -45.81 -14.50 -38.56
CA SER A 332 -45.90 -13.13 -39.06
C SER A 332 -45.38 -12.13 -38.02
N ALA A 333 -45.13 -10.88 -38.39
CA ALA A 333 -44.70 -9.81 -37.50
C ALA A 333 -45.65 -9.55 -36.28
N GLN A 334 -46.74 -10.29 -36.15
CA GLN A 334 -47.70 -10.17 -35.07
C GLN A 334 -47.25 -10.97 -33.83
N PHE A 335 -47.45 -10.39 -32.67
CA PHE A 335 -47.23 -11.00 -31.36
C PHE A 335 -48.08 -12.26 -31.24
N ARG A 336 -47.45 -13.41 -31.24
CA ARG A 336 -48.06 -14.66 -30.71
C ARG A 336 -47.58 -14.86 -29.24
N MET A 337 -48.26 -15.71 -28.45
CA MET A 337 -48.10 -15.86 -27.01
C MET A 337 -46.68 -15.92 -26.46
N ILE A 338 -45.68 -16.27 -27.26
CA ILE A 338 -44.24 -16.20 -26.90
C ILE A 338 -43.49 -15.71 -28.10
N ASP A 339 -42.96 -14.48 -28.01
CA ASP A 339 -42.09 -13.93 -29.03
C ASP A 339 -40.64 -14.38 -28.77
N ILE A 340 -40.09 -15.17 -29.70
CA ILE A 340 -38.72 -15.68 -29.62
C ILE A 340 -37.69 -14.54 -29.58
N ARG A 341 -37.98 -13.40 -30.21
CA ARG A 341 -37.15 -12.18 -30.18
C ARG A 341 -37.07 -11.60 -28.78
N LEU A 342 -38.22 -11.52 -28.08
CA LEU A 342 -38.27 -11.03 -26.72
C LEU A 342 -37.45 -11.91 -25.78
N LEU A 343 -37.59 -13.24 -25.94
CA LEU A 343 -36.84 -14.21 -25.13
C LEU A 343 -35.33 -14.07 -25.34
N PHE A 344 -34.88 -13.86 -26.59
CA PHE A 344 -33.48 -13.61 -26.88
C PHE A 344 -32.97 -12.32 -26.24
N VAL A 345 -33.73 -11.22 -26.32
CA VAL A 345 -33.36 -9.96 -25.68
C VAL A 345 -33.27 -10.11 -24.16
N VAL A 346 -34.23 -10.81 -23.53
CA VAL A 346 -34.19 -11.09 -22.10
C VAL A 346 -32.95 -11.90 -21.73
N MET A 347 -32.63 -12.92 -22.50
CA MET A 347 -31.46 -13.78 -22.26
C MET A 347 -30.15 -12.99 -22.38
N MET A 348 -29.99 -12.18 -23.41
CA MET A 348 -28.79 -11.36 -23.60
C MET A 348 -28.67 -10.26 -22.55
N SER A 349 -29.77 -9.58 -22.19
CA SER A 349 -29.79 -8.57 -21.16
C SER A 349 -29.47 -9.13 -19.76
N SER A 350 -30.01 -10.31 -19.44
CA SER A 350 -29.77 -10.95 -18.14
C SER A 350 -28.37 -11.56 -18.01
N ALA A 351 -27.73 -11.95 -19.11
CA ALA A 351 -26.39 -12.52 -19.11
C ALA A 351 -25.28 -11.48 -19.12
N TYR A 352 -25.45 -10.41 -19.91
CA TYR A 352 -24.39 -9.46 -20.24
C TYR A 352 -24.64 -8.02 -19.78
N GLY A 353 -25.82 -7.71 -19.22
CA GLY A 353 -26.17 -6.40 -18.68
C GLY A 353 -26.81 -5.46 -19.72
N THR A 354 -26.98 -4.19 -19.32
CA THR A 354 -27.77 -3.18 -20.07
C THR A 354 -27.19 -2.88 -21.44
N GLY A 355 -25.88 -2.75 -21.58
CA GLY A 355 -25.25 -2.32 -22.83
C GLY A 355 -25.45 -3.33 -23.98
N ILE A 356 -25.22 -4.61 -23.71
CA ILE A 356 -25.36 -5.68 -24.72
C ILE A 356 -26.82 -6.02 -24.93
N GLY A 357 -27.63 -5.94 -23.88
CA GLY A 357 -29.07 -6.09 -23.97
C GLY A 357 -29.71 -5.08 -24.91
N LEU A 358 -29.35 -3.79 -24.81
CA LEU A 358 -29.82 -2.73 -25.71
C LEU A 358 -29.37 -2.97 -27.16
N LEU A 359 -28.13 -3.45 -27.38
CA LEU A 359 -27.67 -3.81 -28.73
C LEU A 359 -28.49 -4.97 -29.31
N ALA A 360 -28.78 -5.99 -28.49
CA ALA A 360 -29.65 -7.09 -28.90
C ALA A 360 -31.07 -6.60 -29.25
N ALA A 361 -31.64 -5.73 -28.41
CA ALA A 361 -32.94 -5.14 -28.66
C ALA A 361 -32.97 -4.31 -29.98
N LEU A 362 -31.94 -3.49 -30.23
CA LEU A 362 -31.83 -2.73 -31.47
C LEU A 362 -31.73 -3.65 -32.71
N MET A 363 -30.95 -4.72 -32.61
CA MET A 363 -30.84 -5.72 -33.69
C MET A 363 -32.19 -6.39 -33.98
N GLU A 364 -32.93 -6.78 -32.94
CA GLU A 364 -34.27 -7.38 -33.11
C GLU A 364 -35.32 -6.37 -33.58
N ILE A 365 -35.21 -5.10 -33.23
CA ILE A 365 -36.03 -4.02 -33.78
C ILE A 365 -35.83 -3.87 -35.26
N VAL A 366 -34.58 -3.92 -35.72
CA VAL A 366 -34.29 -3.87 -37.20
C VAL A 366 -34.86 -5.11 -37.88
N SER A 367 -34.69 -6.31 -37.30
CA SER A 367 -35.26 -7.57 -37.80
C SER A 367 -36.79 -7.47 -37.92
N LEU A 368 -37.47 -6.97 -36.88
CA LEU A 368 -38.91 -6.76 -36.85
C LEU A 368 -39.35 -5.75 -37.94
N GLY A 369 -38.61 -4.65 -38.07
CA GLY A 369 -38.87 -3.65 -39.16
C GLY A 369 -38.75 -4.23 -40.54
N VAL A 370 -37.75 -5.07 -40.83
CA VAL A 370 -37.59 -5.79 -42.06
C VAL A 370 -38.76 -6.76 -42.30
N ALA A 371 -39.22 -7.46 -41.25
CA ALA A 371 -40.38 -8.36 -41.33
C ALA A 371 -41.65 -7.60 -41.70
N PHE A 372 -41.91 -6.44 -41.10
CA PHE A 372 -43.01 -5.53 -41.44
C PHE A 372 -42.99 -5.09 -42.89
N GLY A 373 -41.80 -4.72 -43.40
CA GLY A 373 -41.63 -4.33 -44.82
C GLY A 373 -41.91 -5.48 -45.78
N ARG A 374 -41.57 -6.73 -45.41
CA ARG A 374 -41.84 -7.92 -46.28
C ARG A 374 -43.32 -8.29 -46.32
N GLU A 375 -44.08 -8.03 -45.27
CA GLU A 375 -45.54 -8.23 -45.25
C GLU A 375 -46.32 -7.23 -46.12
N GLY A 376 -45.62 -6.33 -46.82
CA GLY A 376 -46.22 -5.34 -47.71
C GLY A 376 -47.01 -4.24 -46.99
N ARG A 377 -46.82 -4.10 -45.66
CA ARG A 377 -47.47 -3.04 -44.87
C ARG A 377 -46.76 -1.71 -45.13
N ASN A 378 -47.54 -0.66 -45.32
CA ASN A 378 -47.01 0.66 -45.58
C ASN A 378 -46.37 1.25 -44.28
N TRP A 379 -45.12 1.72 -44.36
CA TRP A 379 -44.43 2.37 -43.23
C TRP A 379 -45.21 3.49 -42.57
N VAL A 380 -46.12 4.16 -43.33
CA VAL A 380 -47.00 5.18 -42.81
C VAL A 380 -48.00 4.60 -41.80
N GLN A 381 -48.52 3.37 -42.02
CA GLN A 381 -49.44 2.71 -41.08
C GLN A 381 -48.74 2.32 -39.78
N LEU A 382 -47.47 2.10 -39.77
CA LEU A 382 -46.67 1.83 -38.55
C LEU A 382 -46.75 3.01 -37.56
N PHE A 383 -46.77 4.26 -38.08
CA PHE A 383 -46.73 5.45 -37.24
C PHE A 383 -48.15 5.93 -36.80
N TYR A 384 -49.19 5.53 -37.53
CA TYR A 384 -50.56 5.95 -37.19
C TYR A 384 -51.27 5.07 -36.18
N ASP A 385 -50.86 3.79 -36.04
CA ASP A 385 -51.54 2.87 -35.13
C ASP A 385 -50.58 2.54 -33.92
N PRO A 386 -50.92 2.97 -32.69
CA PRO A 386 -50.13 2.77 -31.49
C PRO A 386 -49.87 1.26 -31.21
N THR A 387 -50.77 0.38 -31.65
CA THR A 387 -50.66 -1.07 -31.43
C THR A 387 -49.44 -1.64 -32.13
N ASN A 388 -48.98 -1.03 -33.21
CA ASN A 388 -47.83 -1.47 -33.97
C ASN A 388 -46.47 -1.07 -33.28
N TRP A 389 -46.50 -0.06 -32.40
CA TRP A 389 -45.28 0.37 -31.68
C TRP A 389 -45.03 -0.46 -30.41
N LEU A 390 -46.06 -1.07 -29.86
CA LEU A 390 -45.97 -1.82 -28.62
C LEU A 390 -44.82 -2.84 -28.61
N PRO A 391 -44.61 -3.67 -29.64
CA PRO A 391 -43.50 -4.61 -29.68
C PRO A 391 -42.12 -3.95 -29.61
N PHE A 392 -41.93 -2.82 -30.30
CA PHE A 392 -40.65 -2.08 -30.30
C PHE A 392 -40.33 -1.50 -28.96
N ILE A 393 -41.34 -0.83 -28.33
CA ILE A 393 -41.20 -0.25 -26.99
C ILE A 393 -40.95 -1.35 -25.95
N LEU A 394 -41.66 -2.49 -26.06
CA LEU A 394 -41.53 -3.59 -25.13
C LEU A 394 -40.12 -4.21 -25.17
N LEU A 395 -39.52 -4.40 -26.36
CA LEU A 395 -38.16 -4.89 -26.51
C LEU A 395 -37.13 -4.00 -25.80
N LEU A 396 -37.26 -2.67 -25.97
CA LEU A 396 -36.36 -1.71 -25.30
C LEU A 396 -36.58 -1.68 -23.79
N LEU A 397 -37.85 -1.64 -23.35
CA LEU A 397 -38.18 -1.57 -21.94
C LEU A 397 -37.71 -2.82 -21.17
N VAL A 398 -38.00 -4.00 -21.75
CA VAL A 398 -37.60 -5.29 -21.15
C VAL A 398 -36.08 -5.41 -21.13
N SER A 399 -35.38 -4.99 -22.20
CA SER A 399 -33.92 -4.95 -22.23
C SER A 399 -33.35 -4.07 -21.11
N ALA A 400 -33.88 -2.87 -20.96
CA ALA A 400 -33.41 -1.91 -19.94
C ALA A 400 -33.65 -2.45 -18.52
N VAL A 401 -34.83 -2.99 -18.25
CA VAL A 401 -35.19 -3.51 -16.92
C VAL A 401 -34.34 -4.76 -16.58
N CYS A 402 -34.29 -5.74 -17.49
CA CYS A 402 -33.52 -6.96 -17.26
C CYS A 402 -32.03 -6.68 -17.12
N GLY A 403 -31.48 -5.79 -17.96
CA GLY A 403 -30.10 -5.38 -17.88
C GLY A 403 -29.76 -4.66 -16.58
N TYR A 404 -30.60 -3.72 -16.15
CA TYR A 404 -30.44 -3.02 -14.87
C TYR A 404 -30.48 -3.98 -13.67
N LEU A 405 -31.43 -4.93 -13.66
CA LEU A 405 -31.51 -5.93 -12.60
C LEU A 405 -30.26 -6.82 -12.55
N CYS A 406 -29.74 -7.18 -13.71
CA CYS A 406 -28.49 -7.96 -13.81
C CYS A 406 -27.30 -7.20 -13.24
N GLU A 407 -27.11 -5.93 -13.64
CA GLU A 407 -26.02 -5.10 -13.12
C GLU A 407 -26.15 -4.89 -11.62
N ARG A 408 -27.31 -4.54 -11.13
CA ARG A 408 -27.57 -4.37 -9.68
C ARG A 408 -27.26 -5.65 -8.88
N ASN A 409 -27.70 -6.80 -9.37
CA ASN A 409 -27.39 -8.07 -8.71
C ASN A 409 -25.91 -8.40 -8.74
N ARG A 410 -25.22 -8.03 -9.80
CA ARG A 410 -23.76 -8.22 -9.93
C ARG A 410 -22.98 -7.34 -8.97
N ASP A 411 -23.39 -6.08 -8.84
CA ASP A 411 -22.77 -5.12 -7.91
C ASP A 411 -22.98 -5.58 -6.46
N THR A 412 -24.20 -5.97 -6.10
CA THR A 412 -24.51 -6.51 -4.76
C THR A 412 -23.71 -7.79 -4.47
N ALA A 413 -23.59 -8.68 -5.45
CA ALA A 413 -22.78 -9.90 -5.29
C ALA A 413 -21.28 -9.59 -5.13
N GLN A 414 -20.81 -8.55 -5.76
CA GLN A 414 -19.42 -8.10 -5.65
C GLN A 414 -19.13 -7.44 -4.29
N GLU A 415 -20.05 -6.61 -3.80
CA GLU A 415 -20.00 -6.06 -2.44
C GLU A 415 -19.95 -7.15 -1.37
N LEU A 416 -20.88 -8.14 -1.46
CA LEU A 416 -20.92 -9.26 -0.54
C LEU A 416 -19.64 -10.12 -0.59
N ARG A 417 -19.03 -10.29 -1.78
CA ARG A 417 -17.74 -10.98 -1.90
C ARG A 417 -16.61 -10.21 -1.26
N ASN A 418 -16.60 -8.89 -1.41
CA ASN A 418 -15.61 -8.03 -0.78
C ASN A 418 -15.74 -8.04 0.74
N GLU A 419 -16.97 -8.03 1.27
CA GLU A 419 -17.22 -8.17 2.71
C GLU A 419 -16.80 -9.54 3.23
N ALA A 420 -17.16 -10.62 2.52
CA ALA A 420 -16.74 -11.96 2.87
C ALA A 420 -15.21 -12.12 2.87
N GLY A 421 -14.52 -11.45 1.92
CA GLY A 421 -13.05 -11.38 1.89
C GLY A 421 -12.48 -10.73 3.15
N LYS A 422 -13.05 -9.60 3.59
CA LYS A 422 -12.63 -8.93 4.84
C LYS A 422 -12.81 -9.82 6.07
N TYR A 423 -13.95 -10.52 6.19
CA TYR A 423 -14.16 -11.44 7.30
C TYR A 423 -13.23 -12.66 7.26
N GLN A 424 -12.88 -13.15 6.08
CA GLN A 424 -11.89 -14.22 5.95
C GLN A 424 -10.49 -13.77 6.40
N ASP A 425 -10.10 -12.54 6.05
CA ASP A 425 -8.82 -11.96 6.46
C ASP A 425 -8.79 -11.74 7.98
N GLU A 426 -9.90 -11.27 8.58
CA GLU A 426 -10.03 -11.16 10.05
C GLU A 426 -9.94 -12.52 10.76
N LEU A 427 -10.63 -13.53 10.26
CA LEU A 427 -10.56 -14.89 10.81
C LEU A 427 -9.17 -15.48 10.72
N ARG A 428 -8.50 -15.27 9.59
CA ARG A 428 -7.12 -15.72 9.39
C ARG A 428 -6.18 -15.04 10.37
N PHE A 429 -6.34 -13.74 10.54
CA PHE A 429 -5.58 -12.95 11.51
C PHE A 429 -5.77 -13.47 12.96
N VAL A 430 -7.02 -13.67 13.39
CA VAL A 430 -7.31 -14.20 14.74
C VAL A 430 -6.74 -15.60 14.93
N THR A 431 -6.78 -16.43 13.90
CA THR A 431 -6.24 -17.80 13.94
C THR A 431 -4.71 -17.79 14.06
N GLU A 432 -4.03 -16.90 13.32
CA GLU A 432 -2.59 -16.73 13.38
C GLU A 432 -2.15 -16.21 14.76
N LEU A 433 -2.88 -15.25 15.32
CA LEU A 433 -2.66 -14.75 16.69
C LEU A 433 -2.85 -15.84 17.76
N TYR A 434 -3.89 -16.65 17.62
CA TYR A 434 -4.13 -17.74 18.56
C TYR A 434 -3.00 -18.79 18.53
N GLN A 435 -2.50 -19.11 17.34
CA GLN A 435 -1.35 -19.99 17.19
C GLN A 435 -0.10 -19.40 17.84
N GLU A 436 0.12 -18.12 17.67
CA GLU A 436 1.27 -17.41 18.26
C GLU A 436 1.18 -17.37 19.80
N MET A 437 0.00 -17.05 20.34
CA MET A 437 -0.22 -17.15 21.80
C MET A 437 0.02 -18.55 22.34
N GLN A 438 -0.34 -19.60 21.57
CA GLN A 438 -0.02 -20.98 21.96
C GLN A 438 1.50 -21.25 21.93
N ASP A 439 2.19 -20.73 20.94
CA ASP A 439 3.64 -20.88 20.84
C ASP A 439 4.35 -20.15 21.98
N TYR A 440 3.96 -18.91 22.30
CA TYR A 440 4.46 -18.19 23.49
C TYR A 440 4.17 -18.91 24.79
N LYS A 441 2.95 -19.45 24.93
CA LYS A 441 2.59 -20.23 26.13
C LYS A 441 3.43 -21.50 26.26
N ASN A 442 3.73 -22.16 25.15
CA ASN A 442 4.56 -23.37 25.16
C ASN A 442 6.02 -23.02 25.44
N GLU A 443 6.53 -21.93 24.88
CA GLU A 443 7.87 -21.42 25.17
C GLU A 443 8.01 -20.97 26.63
N TYR A 444 7.01 -20.25 27.14
CA TYR A 444 6.98 -19.86 28.57
C TYR A 444 6.93 -21.08 29.50
N LYS A 445 6.15 -22.10 29.16
CA LYS A 445 6.14 -23.35 29.91
C LYS A 445 7.50 -24.05 29.88
N ARG A 446 8.17 -24.06 28.72
CA ARG A 446 9.50 -24.65 28.56
C ARG A 446 10.53 -23.90 29.39
N ASN A 447 10.53 -22.60 29.36
CA ASN A 447 11.41 -21.75 30.16
C ASN A 447 11.16 -21.91 31.66
N LEU A 448 9.89 -22.07 32.09
CA LEU A 448 9.53 -22.37 33.47
C LEU A 448 10.05 -23.74 33.93
N ILE A 449 9.97 -24.76 33.07
CA ILE A 449 10.47 -26.11 33.37
C ILE A 449 12.01 -26.07 33.47
N GLU A 450 12.67 -25.44 32.51
CA GLU A 450 14.13 -25.29 32.52
C GLU A 450 14.64 -24.48 33.75
N SER A 451 13.92 -23.42 34.15
CA SER A 451 14.25 -22.66 35.33
C SER A 451 14.01 -23.46 36.60
N ARG A 452 12.95 -24.27 36.64
CA ARG A 452 12.66 -25.14 37.78
C ARG A 452 13.69 -26.25 37.97
N ASP A 453 14.19 -26.81 36.87
CA ASP A 453 15.29 -27.78 36.89
C ASP A 453 16.60 -27.12 37.34
N GLY A 454 16.84 -25.86 36.95
CA GLY A 454 17.96 -25.05 37.40
C GLY A 454 17.89 -24.78 38.91
N PHE A 455 16.72 -24.42 39.42
CA PHE A 455 16.50 -24.24 40.89
C PHE A 455 16.61 -25.55 41.64
N GLY A 456 16.14 -26.67 41.06
CA GLY A 456 16.30 -28.00 41.65
C GLY A 456 17.77 -28.39 41.82
N ARG A 457 18.61 -28.12 40.85
CA ARG A 457 20.08 -28.36 40.92
C ARG A 457 20.75 -27.45 41.93
N ILE A 458 20.37 -26.18 42.02
CA ILE A 458 20.92 -25.25 42.99
C ILE A 458 20.54 -25.71 44.40
N PHE A 459 19.31 -26.17 44.64
CA PHE A 459 18.85 -26.68 45.91
C PHE A 459 19.60 -27.96 46.30
N GLU A 460 19.81 -28.88 45.36
CA GLU A 460 20.59 -30.10 45.60
C GLU A 460 22.06 -29.80 45.95
N VAL A 461 22.66 -28.80 45.23
CA VAL A 461 24.03 -28.35 45.56
C VAL A 461 24.10 -27.70 46.95
N VAL A 462 23.13 -26.85 47.29
CA VAL A 462 23.07 -26.22 48.64
C VAL A 462 22.83 -27.25 49.73
N GLU A 463 21.98 -28.25 49.48
CA GLU A 463 21.73 -29.34 50.45
C GLU A 463 22.97 -30.21 50.64
N ARG A 464 23.68 -30.59 49.56
CA ARG A 464 24.97 -31.28 49.65
C ARG A 464 26.02 -30.48 50.44
N LEU A 465 26.12 -29.20 50.19
CA LEU A 465 27.06 -28.30 50.87
C LEU A 465 26.69 -28.12 52.37
N SER A 466 25.40 -28.11 52.72
CA SER A 466 24.93 -27.92 54.09
C SER A 466 25.23 -29.13 55.01
N HIS A 467 25.35 -30.32 54.43
CA HIS A 467 25.68 -31.57 55.17
C HIS A 467 27.17 -31.91 55.14
N THR A 468 28.02 -31.11 54.48
CA THR A 468 29.44 -31.38 54.30
C THR A 468 30.24 -30.73 55.44
N ILE A 469 31.20 -31.45 56.00
CA ILE A 469 32.10 -30.97 57.02
C ILE A 469 32.90 -29.76 56.47
N PRO A 470 33.09 -28.67 57.25
CA PRO A 470 33.72 -27.43 56.75
C PRO A 470 35.04 -27.59 55.99
N GLU A 471 35.82 -28.61 56.32
CA GLU A 471 37.12 -28.90 55.68
C GLU A 471 37.00 -29.46 54.23
N LYS A 472 35.82 -29.97 53.85
CA LYS A 472 35.56 -30.53 52.53
C LYS A 472 34.73 -29.64 51.60
N ILE A 473 34.27 -28.50 52.08
CA ILE A 473 33.40 -27.59 51.32
C ILE A 473 34.07 -27.12 50.02
N PHE A 474 35.38 -26.87 50.09
CA PHE A 474 36.13 -26.38 48.93
C PHE A 474 36.27 -27.43 47.80
N SER A 475 36.48 -28.69 48.16
CA SER A 475 36.54 -29.78 47.15
C SER A 475 35.21 -30.13 46.54
N GLU A 476 34.14 -30.09 47.32
CA GLU A 476 32.74 -30.33 46.85
C GLU A 476 32.21 -29.16 46.01
N SER A 477 32.60 -27.91 46.29
CA SER A 477 32.21 -26.75 45.48
C SER A 477 32.88 -26.78 44.07
N ILE A 478 34.11 -27.30 43.95
CA ILE A 478 34.78 -27.47 42.66
C ILE A 478 34.14 -28.61 41.87
N LEU A 479 33.69 -29.68 42.52
CA LEU A 479 33.02 -30.81 41.86
C LEU A 479 31.57 -30.46 41.40
N ALA A 480 30.95 -29.45 42.00
CA ALA A 480 29.61 -28.99 41.67
C ALA A 480 29.56 -27.91 40.55
N MET A 481 30.68 -27.27 40.22
CA MET A 481 30.86 -26.43 39.03
C MET A 481 31.12 -27.25 37.76
#